data_0239818810b9a458dfefc8f1e3f9272f
#
_entry.id   0239818810b9a458dfefc8f1e3f9272f
#
_cell.length_a   1.000
_cell.length_b   1.000
_cell.length_c   1.000
_cell.angle_alpha   90.00
_cell.angle_beta   90.00
_cell.angle_gamma   90.00
#
_symmetry.space_group_name_H-M   'P 1'
#
loop_
_entity.id
_entity.type
_entity.pdbx_description
1 polymer ?
#
loop_
_entity_poly.entity_id
_entity_poly.type
_entity_poly.pdbx_seq_one_letter_code
_entity_poly.pdbx_strand_id
1 'polypeptide(L)'
;MAASLVDVRDLSVRFSSGPNVVEAVKHVSFEIAKGEIVALVGESGSGKTVSALSIMRLLPYPAASHPSGEIRFGGKDLLKLAGHDMREIRGEKISIIFQEPMTSLNPLHTIEKQVGEIMKLHHGLDDATARGRVLELLRKVGLDNPERRLQAYPHQLSGGQRQRVMIAMALANEPDLLIADEPTTALDVTIQAQILELLKSLQRELGMAMLLITHDLGVVRRMADRVYVMSKGEVVEQGPTAEVFERPQHPYTRHLISAEPKGKPPRSSPNAPVVLETENLKVWFPIKRGLMRRTVDHVKAVDGLSLKLRAGETLGVVGESGSGKTTLGLALLRLVSSTGPIAYVGKRIDGHNSRDMRPLRKEMQVVFQDPYGSLSPRLSISQIIEEGLLIQSPGMSWHERRDKVGAALKEVGLDPECQDRYAHEFSGGQRQRIAIARAMVLEPRFVLLDEPTSALDMSVQAQIVDLLRDLQRRHDLAYLFISHDLKVVRALSNYVVVLKNGKVVEEGPSEEIFNNPKAEYTKALLAAAFDLAVVHGTAVAT
;
A
#
# COMPACT_ATOMS: atom_id res chain seq x y z
N MET A 1 -12.10 -33.12 17.10
CA MET A 1 -12.07 -31.83 16.40
C MET A 1 -12.34 -30.75 17.43
N ALA A 2 -11.52 -29.72 17.53
CA ALA A 2 -11.80 -28.57 18.40
C ALA A 2 -13.12 -27.93 17.94
N ALA A 3 -13.96 -27.48 18.88
CA ALA A 3 -15.23 -26.83 18.54
C ALA A 3 -14.93 -25.54 17.76
N SER A 4 -15.57 -25.35 16.61
CA SER A 4 -15.44 -24.14 15.80
C SER A 4 -15.95 -22.93 16.59
N LEU A 5 -15.15 -21.85 16.68
CA LEU A 5 -15.57 -20.57 17.26
C LEU A 5 -16.48 -19.82 16.28
N VAL A 6 -16.07 -19.77 15.00
CA VAL A 6 -16.85 -19.21 13.90
C VAL A 6 -17.05 -20.27 12.84
N ASP A 7 -18.27 -20.41 12.38
CA ASP A 7 -18.66 -21.35 11.33
C ASP A 7 -19.56 -20.62 10.33
N VAL A 8 -19.00 -20.36 9.15
CA VAL A 8 -19.68 -19.72 8.02
C VAL A 8 -20.06 -20.80 7.02
N ARG A 9 -21.34 -20.93 6.71
CA ARG A 9 -21.88 -21.94 5.81
C ARG A 9 -22.69 -21.32 4.71
N ASP A 10 -22.36 -21.67 3.48
CA ASP A 10 -23.12 -21.31 2.27
C ASP A 10 -23.43 -19.82 2.14
N LEU A 11 -22.51 -18.96 2.62
CA LEU A 11 -22.70 -17.52 2.66
C LEU A 11 -22.73 -16.95 1.24
N SER A 12 -23.82 -16.27 0.91
CA SER A 12 -23.91 -15.44 -0.30
C SER A 12 -24.23 -14.00 0.08
N VAL A 13 -23.56 -13.07 -0.62
CA VAL A 13 -23.78 -11.63 -0.42
C VAL A 13 -24.03 -10.95 -1.75
N ARG A 14 -25.11 -10.19 -1.80
CA ARG A 14 -25.55 -9.46 -2.99
C ARG A 14 -25.70 -7.99 -2.68
N PHE A 15 -25.18 -7.15 -3.58
CA PHE A 15 -25.41 -5.71 -3.58
C PHE A 15 -26.35 -5.32 -4.70
N SER A 16 -27.36 -4.50 -4.37
CA SER A 16 -28.35 -3.99 -5.32
C SER A 16 -28.28 -2.47 -5.37
N SER A 17 -28.05 -1.93 -6.57
CA SER A 17 -28.07 -0.48 -6.83
C SER A 17 -28.92 -0.23 -8.07
N GLY A 18 -30.21 0.08 -7.85
CA GLY A 18 -31.20 0.16 -8.94
C GLY A 18 -31.31 -1.17 -9.70
N PRO A 19 -31.18 -1.17 -11.04
CA PRO A 19 -31.26 -2.38 -11.84
C PRO A 19 -30.00 -3.26 -11.76
N ASN A 20 -28.90 -2.72 -11.26
CA ASN A 20 -27.62 -3.44 -11.19
C ASN A 20 -27.55 -4.27 -9.93
N VAL A 21 -27.30 -5.57 -10.09
CA VAL A 21 -27.11 -6.53 -9.01
C VAL A 21 -25.76 -7.19 -9.16
N VAL A 22 -24.95 -7.13 -8.09
CA VAL A 22 -23.63 -7.76 -8.03
C VAL A 22 -23.61 -8.79 -6.92
N GLU A 23 -23.32 -10.04 -7.24
CA GLU A 23 -23.03 -11.09 -6.26
C GLU A 23 -21.54 -11.04 -5.90
N ALA A 24 -21.26 -10.44 -4.75
CA ALA A 24 -19.89 -10.26 -4.28
C ALA A 24 -19.34 -11.50 -3.57
N VAL A 25 -20.22 -12.33 -2.97
CA VAL A 25 -19.87 -13.59 -2.31
C VAL A 25 -20.88 -14.64 -2.74
N LYS A 26 -20.41 -15.84 -3.09
CA LYS A 26 -21.22 -16.92 -3.67
C LYS A 26 -20.91 -18.23 -2.95
N HIS A 27 -21.86 -18.69 -2.14
CA HIS A 27 -21.80 -19.99 -1.47
C HIS A 27 -20.49 -20.27 -0.70
N VAL A 28 -19.93 -19.22 -0.05
CA VAL A 28 -18.67 -19.32 0.68
C VAL A 28 -18.88 -20.01 2.02
N SER A 29 -18.02 -21.00 2.30
CA SER A 29 -17.98 -21.70 3.59
C SER A 29 -16.56 -21.71 4.14
N PHE A 30 -16.40 -21.35 5.42
CA PHE A 30 -15.15 -21.46 6.16
C PHE A 30 -15.39 -21.52 7.67
N GLU A 31 -14.44 -22.05 8.38
CA GLU A 31 -14.50 -22.16 9.83
C GLU A 31 -13.22 -21.64 10.49
N ILE A 32 -13.35 -21.18 11.73
CA ILE A 32 -12.23 -20.70 12.54
C ILE A 32 -12.33 -21.36 13.90
N ALA A 33 -11.32 -22.12 14.30
CA ALA A 33 -11.24 -22.72 15.62
C ALA A 33 -10.76 -21.69 16.66
N LYS A 34 -11.00 -21.95 17.93
CA LYS A 34 -10.51 -21.09 19.02
C LYS A 34 -8.98 -21.07 19.03
N GLY A 35 -8.38 -19.87 19.07
CA GLY A 35 -6.93 -19.68 19.07
C GLY A 35 -6.25 -19.93 17.72
N GLU A 36 -7.00 -20.17 16.63
CA GLU A 36 -6.49 -20.38 15.28
C GLU A 36 -6.34 -19.06 14.51
N ILE A 37 -5.31 -18.97 13.68
CA ILE A 37 -5.16 -17.89 12.69
C ILE A 37 -5.55 -18.44 11.32
N VAL A 38 -6.68 -17.99 10.79
CA VAL A 38 -7.17 -18.34 9.45
C VAL A 38 -6.99 -17.16 8.52
N ALA A 39 -6.45 -17.40 7.31
CA ALA A 39 -6.32 -16.36 6.29
C ALA A 39 -7.36 -16.51 5.17
N LEU A 40 -7.96 -15.38 4.75
CA LEU A 40 -8.65 -15.24 3.48
C LEU A 40 -7.73 -14.51 2.50
N VAL A 41 -7.38 -15.13 1.38
CA VAL A 41 -6.47 -14.58 0.37
C VAL A 41 -7.10 -14.54 -1.01
N GLY A 42 -6.63 -13.66 -1.88
CA GLY A 42 -7.10 -13.51 -3.25
C GLY A 42 -6.93 -12.08 -3.74
N GLU A 43 -7.19 -11.83 -5.01
CA GLU A 43 -7.12 -10.50 -5.62
C GLU A 43 -8.20 -9.55 -5.06
N SER A 44 -8.04 -8.24 -5.31
CA SER A 44 -9.04 -7.24 -4.95
C SER A 44 -10.37 -7.55 -5.62
N GLY A 45 -11.48 -7.35 -4.88
CA GLY A 45 -12.81 -7.70 -5.38
C GLY A 45 -13.15 -9.21 -5.34
N SER A 46 -12.29 -10.09 -4.79
CA SER A 46 -12.61 -11.52 -4.66
C SER A 46 -13.64 -11.84 -3.56
N GLY A 47 -14.09 -10.85 -2.76
CA GLY A 47 -15.11 -11.03 -1.73
C GLY A 47 -14.60 -11.17 -0.28
N LYS A 48 -13.30 -11.12 -0.02
CA LYS A 48 -12.67 -11.30 1.31
C LYS A 48 -13.24 -10.37 2.39
N THR A 49 -13.07 -9.08 2.18
CA THR A 49 -13.58 -8.03 3.10
C THR A 49 -15.10 -8.11 3.28
N VAL A 50 -15.84 -8.39 2.19
CA VAL A 50 -17.29 -8.54 2.24
C VAL A 50 -17.69 -9.73 3.12
N SER A 51 -17.00 -10.87 3.00
CA SER A 51 -17.22 -12.04 3.85
C SER A 51 -16.96 -11.75 5.33
N ALA A 52 -15.86 -11.04 5.63
CA ALA A 52 -15.49 -10.66 6.99
C ALA A 52 -16.46 -9.64 7.60
N LEU A 53 -16.84 -8.59 6.86
CA LEU A 53 -17.83 -7.60 7.31
C LEU A 53 -19.22 -8.21 7.51
N SER A 54 -19.54 -9.31 6.81
CA SER A 54 -20.79 -10.06 7.03
C SER A 54 -20.84 -10.67 8.43
N ILE A 55 -19.71 -11.15 8.98
CA ILE A 55 -19.63 -11.68 10.35
C ILE A 55 -20.09 -10.63 11.36
N MET A 56 -19.68 -9.39 11.16
CA MET A 56 -20.05 -8.27 12.02
C MET A 56 -21.32 -7.54 11.58
N ARG A 57 -21.95 -7.95 10.47
CA ARG A 57 -23.10 -7.26 9.86
C ARG A 57 -22.85 -5.75 9.66
N LEU A 58 -21.66 -5.41 9.15
CA LEU A 58 -21.23 -4.02 8.89
C LEU A 58 -21.36 -3.62 7.42
N LEU A 59 -22.00 -4.44 6.59
CA LEU A 59 -22.30 -4.10 5.19
C LEU A 59 -23.33 -2.96 5.11
N PRO A 60 -23.36 -2.19 3.99
CA PRO A 60 -24.30 -1.08 3.80
C PRO A 60 -25.74 -1.60 3.52
N TYR A 61 -26.50 -1.92 4.56
CA TYR A 61 -27.91 -2.30 4.43
C TYR A 61 -28.79 -1.07 4.19
N PRO A 62 -29.86 -1.15 3.36
CA PRO A 62 -30.41 -2.34 2.70
C PRO A 62 -29.81 -2.67 1.32
N ALA A 63 -28.81 -1.91 0.83
CA ALA A 63 -28.18 -2.19 -0.46
C ALA A 63 -27.51 -3.58 -0.47
N ALA A 64 -26.91 -3.99 0.64
CA ALA A 64 -26.42 -5.35 0.84
C ALA A 64 -27.53 -6.29 1.36
N SER A 65 -27.48 -7.55 0.94
CA SER A 65 -28.36 -8.63 1.40
C SER A 65 -27.62 -9.96 1.45
N HIS A 66 -28.12 -10.89 2.27
CA HIS A 66 -27.63 -12.27 2.36
C HIS A 66 -28.71 -13.21 1.80
N PRO A 67 -28.67 -13.54 0.49
CA PRO A 67 -29.67 -14.43 -0.12
C PRO A 67 -29.64 -15.84 0.44
N SER A 68 -28.47 -16.34 0.85
CA SER A 68 -28.30 -17.64 1.49
C SER A 68 -27.23 -17.60 2.57
N GLY A 69 -27.18 -18.62 3.38
CA GLY A 69 -26.16 -18.92 4.35
C GLY A 69 -26.48 -18.58 5.80
N GLU A 70 -25.60 -19.04 6.66
CA GLU A 70 -25.60 -18.75 8.08
C GLU A 70 -24.18 -18.45 8.58
N ILE A 71 -24.08 -17.64 9.63
CA ILE A 71 -22.83 -17.32 10.30
C ILE A 71 -23.01 -17.63 11.78
N ARG A 72 -22.39 -18.68 12.27
CA ARG A 72 -22.46 -19.08 13.68
C ARG A 72 -21.22 -18.62 14.44
N PHE A 73 -21.45 -17.97 15.57
CA PHE A 73 -20.42 -17.60 16.56
C PHE A 73 -20.83 -18.17 17.91
N GLY A 74 -20.02 -19.04 18.48
CA GLY A 74 -20.37 -19.73 19.72
C GLY A 74 -21.73 -20.46 19.64
N GLY A 75 -22.09 -20.95 18.46
CA GLY A 75 -23.34 -21.66 18.20
C GLY A 75 -24.56 -20.77 17.87
N LYS A 76 -24.48 -19.43 18.01
CA LYS A 76 -25.54 -18.48 17.69
C LYS A 76 -25.40 -17.99 16.23
N ASP A 77 -26.49 -17.98 15.46
CA ASP A 77 -26.51 -17.44 14.10
C ASP A 77 -26.56 -15.91 14.13
N LEU A 78 -25.44 -15.27 13.77
CA LEU A 78 -25.27 -13.82 13.82
C LEU A 78 -26.17 -13.08 12.83
N LEU A 79 -26.53 -13.70 11.70
CA LEU A 79 -27.40 -13.06 10.70
C LEU A 79 -28.83 -12.87 11.22
N LYS A 80 -29.28 -13.72 12.17
CA LYS A 80 -30.63 -13.72 12.75
C LYS A 80 -30.73 -12.95 14.07
N LEU A 81 -29.60 -12.52 14.66
CA LEU A 81 -29.64 -11.79 15.92
C LEU A 81 -30.34 -10.44 15.80
N ALA A 82 -31.04 -10.03 16.86
CA ALA A 82 -31.56 -8.67 16.97
C ALA A 82 -30.41 -7.64 17.02
N GLY A 83 -30.70 -6.39 16.66
CA GLY A 83 -29.67 -5.35 16.59
C GLY A 83 -28.98 -5.04 17.93
N HIS A 84 -29.69 -5.20 19.08
CA HIS A 84 -29.09 -4.99 20.40
C HIS A 84 -28.15 -6.13 20.77
N ASP A 85 -28.51 -7.39 20.50
CA ASP A 85 -27.64 -8.55 20.77
C ASP A 85 -26.35 -8.48 19.92
N MET A 86 -26.46 -8.00 18.69
CA MET A 86 -25.30 -7.82 17.83
C MET A 86 -24.36 -6.70 18.34
N ARG A 87 -24.90 -5.67 19.03
CA ARG A 87 -24.05 -4.63 19.66
C ARG A 87 -23.26 -5.16 20.84
N GLU A 88 -23.80 -6.11 21.60
CA GLU A 88 -23.07 -6.79 22.67
C GLU A 88 -21.91 -7.65 22.17
N ILE A 89 -22.01 -8.15 20.94
CA ILE A 89 -20.94 -8.95 20.30
C ILE A 89 -19.85 -8.05 19.68
N ARG A 90 -20.26 -6.97 19.00
CA ARG A 90 -19.35 -6.05 18.34
C ARG A 90 -18.52 -5.26 19.34
N GLY A 91 -17.20 -5.34 19.22
CA GLY A 91 -16.25 -4.65 20.10
C GLY A 91 -16.01 -5.33 21.44
N GLU A 92 -16.87 -6.27 21.84
CA GLU A 92 -16.71 -7.08 23.06
C GLU A 92 -16.13 -8.47 22.72
N LYS A 93 -16.83 -9.22 21.85
CA LYS A 93 -16.47 -10.61 21.49
C LYS A 93 -15.77 -10.70 20.13
N ILE A 94 -16.17 -9.85 19.20
CA ILE A 94 -15.58 -9.75 17.86
C ILE A 94 -15.15 -8.32 17.62
N SER A 95 -13.86 -8.13 17.34
CA SER A 95 -13.28 -6.83 16.97
C SER A 95 -12.69 -6.88 15.58
N ILE A 96 -12.49 -5.70 14.97
CA ILE A 96 -11.93 -5.55 13.64
C ILE A 96 -10.87 -4.45 13.59
N ILE A 97 -9.78 -4.74 12.89
CA ILE A 97 -8.80 -3.77 12.42
C ILE A 97 -9.12 -3.54 10.94
N PHE A 98 -9.47 -2.30 10.57
CA PHE A 98 -9.80 -1.93 9.20
C PHE A 98 -8.55 -1.64 8.38
N GLN A 99 -8.68 -1.74 7.06
CA GLN A 99 -7.60 -1.56 6.08
C GLN A 99 -6.91 -0.19 6.15
N GLU A 100 -7.66 0.89 6.41
CA GLU A 100 -7.13 2.26 6.42
C GLU A 100 -7.20 2.93 7.80
N PRO A 101 -6.06 3.16 8.48
CA PRO A 101 -6.05 3.85 9.78
C PRO A 101 -6.55 5.30 9.71
N MET A 102 -6.41 5.95 8.56
CA MET A 102 -6.81 7.35 8.38
C MET A 102 -8.33 7.55 8.38
N THR A 103 -9.07 6.58 7.87
CA THR A 103 -10.54 6.62 7.81
C THR A 103 -11.18 5.98 9.03
N SER A 104 -10.44 5.13 9.75
CA SER A 104 -10.94 4.38 10.91
C SER A 104 -10.84 5.16 12.23
N LEU A 105 -9.86 6.07 12.34
CA LEU A 105 -9.71 6.93 13.51
C LEU A 105 -10.43 8.27 13.29
N ASN A 106 -11.24 8.69 14.26
CA ASN A 106 -11.90 10.00 14.21
C ASN A 106 -10.87 11.13 14.40
N PRO A 107 -10.66 12.00 13.37
CA PRO A 107 -9.63 13.05 13.43
C PRO A 107 -9.89 14.13 14.50
N LEU A 108 -11.12 14.22 15.02
CA LEU A 108 -11.55 15.22 16.01
C LEU A 108 -11.48 14.70 17.45
N HIS A 109 -11.18 13.42 17.67
CA HIS A 109 -11.06 12.82 18.99
C HIS A 109 -9.60 12.49 19.33
N THR A 110 -9.23 12.67 20.60
CA THR A 110 -7.93 12.25 21.12
C THR A 110 -7.81 10.73 21.14
N ILE A 111 -6.59 10.23 21.19
CA ILE A 111 -6.33 8.78 21.27
C ILE A 111 -6.94 8.18 22.54
N GLU A 112 -6.80 8.84 23.69
CA GLU A 112 -7.41 8.41 24.95
C GLU A 112 -8.92 8.23 24.83
N LYS A 113 -9.61 9.21 24.22
CA LYS A 113 -11.06 9.14 24.02
C LYS A 113 -11.47 7.96 23.17
N GLN A 114 -10.80 7.74 22.04
CA GLN A 114 -11.18 6.69 21.09
C GLN A 114 -10.94 5.28 21.64
N VAL A 115 -9.78 5.04 22.25
CA VAL A 115 -9.46 3.73 22.86
C VAL A 115 -10.32 3.48 24.10
N GLY A 116 -10.56 4.51 24.94
CA GLY A 116 -11.32 4.37 26.17
C GLY A 116 -12.83 4.25 25.97
N GLU A 117 -13.38 4.77 24.87
CA GLU A 117 -14.82 4.75 24.58
C GLU A 117 -15.38 3.33 24.55
N ILE A 118 -14.67 2.39 23.94
CA ILE A 118 -15.10 0.99 23.81
C ILE A 118 -15.26 0.34 25.19
N MET A 119 -14.30 0.53 26.08
CA MET A 119 -14.35 0.00 27.46
C MET A 119 -15.47 0.64 28.30
N LYS A 120 -15.71 1.93 28.12
CA LYS A 120 -16.81 2.62 28.79
C LYS A 120 -18.18 2.12 28.34
N LEU A 121 -18.34 1.90 27.04
CA LEU A 121 -19.60 1.43 26.45
C LEU A 121 -19.95 0.01 26.89
N HIS A 122 -18.99 -0.91 26.94
CA HIS A 122 -19.24 -2.32 27.24
C HIS A 122 -19.14 -2.66 28.71
N HIS A 123 -18.21 -2.03 29.45
CA HIS A 123 -17.95 -2.35 30.86
C HIS A 123 -18.36 -1.26 31.84
N GLY A 124 -18.88 -0.12 31.36
CA GLY A 124 -19.31 0.99 32.22
C GLY A 124 -18.20 1.64 33.04
N LEU A 125 -16.94 1.56 32.57
CA LEU A 125 -15.79 2.07 33.32
C LEU A 125 -15.85 3.61 33.45
N ASP A 126 -15.45 4.09 34.62
CA ASP A 126 -15.22 5.52 34.82
C ASP A 126 -13.96 6.02 34.07
N ASP A 127 -13.83 7.36 33.99
CA ASP A 127 -12.76 7.99 33.21
C ASP A 127 -11.35 7.64 33.72
N ALA A 128 -11.17 7.55 35.03
CA ALA A 128 -9.85 7.29 35.62
C ALA A 128 -9.41 5.84 35.36
N THR A 129 -10.31 4.88 35.56
CA THR A 129 -10.06 3.45 35.32
C THR A 129 -9.84 3.20 33.84
N ALA A 130 -10.67 3.78 32.95
CA ALA A 130 -10.49 3.67 31.50
C ALA A 130 -9.14 4.24 31.05
N ARG A 131 -8.73 5.41 31.56
CA ARG A 131 -7.42 6.01 31.26
C ARG A 131 -6.25 5.10 31.66
N GLY A 132 -6.31 4.45 32.82
CA GLY A 132 -5.30 3.48 33.26
C GLY A 132 -5.14 2.33 32.28
N ARG A 133 -6.26 1.72 31.88
CA ARG A 133 -6.28 0.62 30.89
C ARG A 133 -5.83 1.07 29.50
N VAL A 134 -6.20 2.27 29.06
CA VAL A 134 -5.70 2.84 27.79
C VAL A 134 -4.18 2.91 27.79
N LEU A 135 -3.57 3.41 28.88
CA LEU A 135 -2.11 3.47 29.00
C LEU A 135 -1.46 2.09 28.93
N GLU A 136 -2.02 1.10 29.61
CA GLU A 136 -1.54 -0.29 29.55
C GLU A 136 -1.60 -0.85 28.12
N LEU A 137 -2.71 -0.66 27.43
CA LEU A 137 -2.87 -1.08 26.04
C LEU A 137 -1.89 -0.39 25.11
N LEU A 138 -1.71 0.93 25.23
CA LEU A 138 -0.76 1.67 24.40
C LEU A 138 0.69 1.22 24.63
N ARG A 139 1.07 0.86 25.87
CA ARG A 139 2.36 0.24 26.17
C ARG A 139 2.46 -1.16 25.55
N LYS A 140 1.40 -1.98 25.69
CA LYS A 140 1.33 -3.34 25.16
C LYS A 140 1.49 -3.39 23.64
N VAL A 141 0.92 -2.42 22.91
CA VAL A 141 1.12 -2.31 21.47
C VAL A 141 2.44 -1.62 21.10
N GLY A 142 3.28 -1.25 22.07
CA GLY A 142 4.59 -0.66 21.85
C GLY A 142 4.54 0.78 21.29
N LEU A 143 3.58 1.59 21.76
CA LEU A 143 3.54 3.01 21.41
C LEU A 143 4.53 3.79 22.26
N ASP A 144 5.45 4.53 21.62
CA ASP A 144 6.45 5.34 22.32
C ASP A 144 5.83 6.52 23.07
N ASN A 145 6.27 6.71 24.34
CA ASN A 145 5.82 7.77 25.21
C ASN A 145 4.28 7.87 25.32
N PRO A 146 3.58 6.78 25.68
CA PRO A 146 2.12 6.70 25.62
C PRO A 146 1.43 7.79 26.45
N GLU A 147 2.02 8.23 27.58
CA GLU A 147 1.51 9.30 28.45
C GLU A 147 1.35 10.63 27.67
N ARG A 148 2.31 10.95 26.81
CA ARG A 148 2.27 12.17 25.97
C ARG A 148 1.31 12.01 24.79
N ARG A 149 1.03 10.76 24.37
CA ARG A 149 0.19 10.47 23.22
C ARG A 149 -1.30 10.38 23.55
N LEU A 150 -1.69 10.24 24.81
CA LEU A 150 -3.10 10.20 25.22
C LEU A 150 -3.91 11.36 24.64
N GLN A 151 -3.40 12.58 24.75
CA GLN A 151 -4.06 13.79 24.26
C GLN A 151 -3.73 14.13 22.80
N ALA A 152 -2.94 13.29 22.12
CA ALA A 152 -2.65 13.48 20.70
C ALA A 152 -3.88 13.14 19.85
N TYR A 153 -3.95 13.81 18.71
CA TYR A 153 -4.93 13.50 17.65
C TYR A 153 -4.30 12.60 16.59
N PRO A 154 -5.10 11.83 15.81
CA PRO A 154 -4.59 10.92 14.79
C PRO A 154 -3.60 11.55 13.79
N HIS A 155 -3.85 12.80 13.37
CA HIS A 155 -2.98 13.50 12.43
C HIS A 155 -1.58 13.85 12.99
N GLN A 156 -1.37 13.74 14.30
CA GLN A 156 -0.08 13.98 14.97
C GLN A 156 0.76 12.71 15.11
N LEU A 157 0.25 11.57 14.65
CA LEU A 157 0.89 10.26 14.70
C LEU A 157 1.39 9.82 13.33
N SER A 158 2.48 9.06 13.29
CA SER A 158 2.93 8.37 12.06
C SER A 158 1.95 7.26 11.66
N GLY A 159 2.08 6.72 10.42
CA GLY A 159 1.26 5.61 9.94
C GLY A 159 1.33 4.39 10.86
N GLY A 160 2.53 3.95 11.23
CA GLY A 160 2.73 2.83 12.16
C GLY A 160 2.19 3.10 13.57
N GLN A 161 2.31 4.33 14.07
CA GLN A 161 1.74 4.70 15.38
C GLN A 161 0.20 4.67 15.35
N ARG A 162 -0.44 5.15 14.26
CA ARG A 162 -1.89 5.03 14.08
C ARG A 162 -2.34 3.58 14.04
N GLN A 163 -1.59 2.73 13.35
CA GLN A 163 -1.87 1.29 13.29
C GLN A 163 -1.81 0.65 14.66
N ARG A 164 -0.79 0.97 15.47
CA ARG A 164 -0.69 0.50 16.87
C ARG A 164 -1.87 0.96 17.71
N VAL A 165 -2.35 2.20 17.53
CA VAL A 165 -3.56 2.71 18.20
C VAL A 165 -4.81 1.95 17.76
N MET A 166 -4.99 1.65 16.47
CA MET A 166 -6.11 0.83 16.01
C MET A 166 -6.08 -0.58 16.60
N ILE A 167 -4.89 -1.19 16.68
CA ILE A 167 -4.72 -2.49 17.34
C ILE A 167 -5.11 -2.38 18.83
N ALA A 168 -4.67 -1.33 19.54
CA ALA A 168 -5.08 -1.09 20.93
C ALA A 168 -6.60 -0.95 21.07
N MET A 169 -7.26 -0.21 20.17
CA MET A 169 -8.72 -0.11 20.14
C MET A 169 -9.39 -1.47 19.93
N ALA A 170 -8.93 -2.24 18.97
CA ALA A 170 -9.51 -3.55 18.67
C ALA A 170 -9.35 -4.56 19.82
N LEU A 171 -8.30 -4.41 20.62
CA LEU A 171 -8.01 -5.30 21.77
C LEU A 171 -8.52 -4.77 23.11
N ALA A 172 -9.22 -3.64 23.12
CA ALA A 172 -9.61 -2.96 24.36
C ALA A 172 -10.46 -3.83 25.32
N ASN A 173 -11.27 -4.75 24.78
CA ASN A 173 -12.11 -5.66 25.55
C ASN A 173 -11.68 -7.13 25.42
N GLU A 174 -10.45 -7.41 24.98
CA GLU A 174 -9.89 -8.77 24.85
C GLU A 174 -10.83 -9.72 24.07
N PRO A 175 -11.08 -9.47 22.79
CA PRO A 175 -12.07 -10.20 22.00
C PRO A 175 -11.71 -11.68 21.82
N ASP A 176 -12.71 -12.53 21.65
CA ASP A 176 -12.53 -13.94 21.29
C ASP A 176 -12.08 -14.12 19.82
N LEU A 177 -12.50 -13.18 18.93
CA LEU A 177 -12.13 -13.13 17.51
C LEU A 177 -11.66 -11.73 17.12
N LEU A 178 -10.47 -11.65 16.53
CA LEU A 178 -9.97 -10.46 15.87
C LEU A 178 -10.03 -10.65 14.35
N ILE A 179 -10.75 -9.78 13.66
CA ILE A 179 -10.72 -9.66 12.20
C ILE A 179 -9.65 -8.63 11.85
N ALA A 180 -8.63 -9.01 11.09
CA ALA A 180 -7.56 -8.13 10.65
C ALA A 180 -7.64 -7.97 9.12
N ASP A 181 -8.30 -6.90 8.67
CA ASP A 181 -8.49 -6.63 7.25
C ASP A 181 -7.33 -5.79 6.72
N GLU A 182 -6.41 -6.43 6.03
CA GLU A 182 -5.17 -5.85 5.48
C GLU A 182 -4.40 -4.98 6.52
N PRO A 183 -4.05 -5.52 7.69
CA PRO A 183 -3.59 -4.73 8.82
C PRO A 183 -2.24 -4.03 8.61
N THR A 184 -1.57 -4.27 7.51
CA THR A 184 -0.24 -3.72 7.19
C THR A 184 -0.20 -2.96 5.86
N THR A 185 -1.34 -2.79 5.18
CA THR A 185 -1.42 -2.02 3.93
C THR A 185 -0.99 -0.57 4.16
N ALA A 186 -0.25 0.00 3.23
CA ALA A 186 0.34 1.35 3.27
C ALA A 186 1.40 1.58 4.39
N LEU A 187 1.93 0.52 4.99
CA LEU A 187 3.08 0.58 5.88
C LEU A 187 4.36 0.17 5.15
N ASP A 188 5.48 0.77 5.55
CA ASP A 188 6.78 0.28 5.06
C ASP A 188 7.11 -1.10 5.63
N VAL A 189 7.99 -1.82 4.92
CA VAL A 189 8.29 -3.23 5.18
C VAL A 189 8.77 -3.50 6.61
N THR A 190 9.53 -2.56 7.19
CA THR A 190 10.06 -2.69 8.55
C THR A 190 8.93 -2.60 9.59
N ILE A 191 8.05 -1.60 9.45
CA ILE A 191 6.89 -1.42 10.32
C ILE A 191 5.89 -2.57 10.11
N GLN A 192 5.68 -3.02 8.87
CA GLN A 192 4.85 -4.20 8.55
C GLN A 192 5.31 -5.43 9.35
N ALA A 193 6.61 -5.76 9.31
CA ALA A 193 7.16 -6.89 10.06
C ALA A 193 6.91 -6.75 11.58
N GLN A 194 7.11 -5.56 12.14
CA GLN A 194 6.86 -5.30 13.57
C GLN A 194 5.39 -5.44 13.95
N ILE A 195 4.46 -4.96 13.11
CA ILE A 195 3.02 -5.09 13.35
C ILE A 195 2.56 -6.55 13.29
N LEU A 196 3.08 -7.34 12.35
CA LEU A 196 2.75 -8.77 12.24
C LEU A 196 3.25 -9.56 13.46
N GLU A 197 4.48 -9.32 13.90
CA GLU A 197 5.00 -9.93 15.13
C GLU A 197 4.20 -9.51 16.38
N LEU A 198 3.83 -8.25 16.47
CA LEU A 198 2.96 -7.74 17.53
C LEU A 198 1.61 -8.47 17.53
N LEU A 199 0.93 -8.56 16.39
CA LEU A 199 -0.37 -9.25 16.27
C LEU A 199 -0.25 -10.73 16.65
N LYS A 200 0.81 -11.40 16.22
CA LYS A 200 1.07 -12.82 16.53
C LYS A 200 1.35 -13.04 18.01
N SER A 201 2.12 -12.15 18.66
CA SER A 201 2.38 -12.23 20.11
C SER A 201 1.11 -11.99 20.92
N LEU A 202 0.32 -10.98 20.56
CA LEU A 202 -0.95 -10.66 21.22
C LEU A 202 -2.00 -11.76 21.04
N GLN A 203 -2.08 -12.35 19.84
CA GLN A 203 -2.96 -13.48 19.55
C GLN A 203 -2.65 -14.68 20.48
N ARG A 204 -1.36 -15.02 20.66
CA ARG A 204 -0.93 -16.12 21.54
C ARG A 204 -1.18 -15.79 23.02
N GLU A 205 -0.86 -14.57 23.44
CA GLU A 205 -1.01 -14.12 24.83
C GLU A 205 -2.46 -14.15 25.28
N LEU A 206 -3.39 -13.66 24.42
CA LEU A 206 -4.82 -13.58 24.71
C LEU A 206 -5.58 -14.88 24.36
N GLY A 207 -4.95 -15.82 23.64
CA GLY A 207 -5.60 -17.04 23.16
C GLY A 207 -6.78 -16.78 22.21
N MET A 208 -6.83 -15.62 21.58
CA MET A 208 -7.89 -15.23 20.65
C MET A 208 -7.72 -15.90 19.29
N ALA A 209 -8.82 -16.12 18.58
CA ALA A 209 -8.78 -16.49 17.17
C ALA A 209 -8.55 -15.25 16.29
N MET A 210 -7.98 -15.42 15.10
CA MET A 210 -7.75 -14.33 14.15
C MET A 210 -8.20 -14.71 12.75
N LEU A 211 -9.01 -13.84 12.13
CA LEU A 211 -9.29 -13.89 10.70
C LEU A 211 -8.45 -12.82 10.00
N LEU A 212 -7.42 -13.27 9.29
CA LEU A 212 -6.48 -12.41 8.57
C LEU A 212 -6.91 -12.29 7.11
N ILE A 213 -7.17 -11.08 6.65
CA ILE A 213 -7.42 -10.79 5.25
C ILE A 213 -6.20 -10.09 4.69
N THR A 214 -5.64 -10.62 3.61
CA THR A 214 -4.50 -10.02 2.94
C THR A 214 -4.37 -10.54 1.51
N HIS A 215 -3.73 -9.76 0.66
CA HIS A 215 -3.28 -10.17 -0.67
C HIS A 215 -1.79 -10.58 -0.67
N ASP A 216 -1.07 -10.34 0.44
CA ASP A 216 0.35 -10.68 0.57
C ASP A 216 0.52 -12.13 1.07
N LEU A 217 0.95 -13.00 0.16
CA LEU A 217 1.18 -14.42 0.44
C LEU A 217 2.33 -14.67 1.41
N GLY A 218 3.32 -13.77 1.48
CA GLY A 218 4.41 -13.84 2.46
C GLY A 218 3.87 -13.66 3.88
N VAL A 219 2.94 -12.73 4.06
CA VAL A 219 2.24 -12.52 5.34
C VAL A 219 1.46 -13.78 5.74
N VAL A 220 0.74 -14.41 4.80
CA VAL A 220 -0.03 -15.63 5.07
C VAL A 220 0.87 -16.79 5.53
N ARG A 221 1.97 -17.05 4.82
CA ARG A 221 2.94 -18.10 5.20
C ARG A 221 3.48 -17.93 6.62
N ARG A 222 3.63 -16.68 7.06
CA ARG A 222 4.23 -16.33 8.35
C ARG A 222 3.25 -16.39 9.51
N MET A 223 1.98 -16.07 9.22
CA MET A 223 0.97 -15.84 10.24
C MET A 223 -0.05 -16.96 10.36
N ALA A 224 -0.56 -17.47 9.24
CA ALA A 224 -1.76 -18.29 9.23
C ALA A 224 -1.49 -19.78 9.36
N ASP A 225 -2.34 -20.45 10.15
CA ASP A 225 -2.35 -21.91 10.29
C ASP A 225 -3.05 -22.56 9.09
N ARG A 226 -4.15 -21.94 8.64
CA ARG A 226 -4.99 -22.40 7.54
C ARG A 226 -5.36 -21.25 6.61
N VAL A 227 -5.51 -21.54 5.33
CA VAL A 227 -5.81 -20.56 4.30
C VAL A 227 -7.02 -20.97 3.46
N TYR A 228 -7.84 -19.99 3.12
CA TYR A 228 -8.91 -20.07 2.12
C TYR A 228 -8.58 -19.12 0.98
N VAL A 229 -8.45 -19.65 -0.22
CA VAL A 229 -8.15 -18.87 -1.42
C VAL A 229 -9.46 -18.51 -2.10
N MET A 230 -9.72 -17.22 -2.25
CA MET A 230 -10.95 -16.69 -2.84
C MET A 230 -10.70 -16.11 -4.23
N SER A 231 -11.60 -16.44 -5.16
CA SER A 231 -11.60 -15.88 -6.52
C SER A 231 -13.05 -15.65 -6.96
N LYS A 232 -13.35 -14.44 -7.48
CA LYS A 232 -14.67 -14.08 -8.04
C LYS A 232 -15.87 -14.39 -7.14
N GLY A 233 -15.68 -14.23 -5.83
CA GLY A 233 -16.72 -14.45 -4.81
C GLY A 233 -16.81 -15.87 -4.28
N GLU A 234 -15.97 -16.80 -4.70
CA GLU A 234 -15.98 -18.21 -4.31
C GLU A 234 -14.67 -18.61 -3.62
N VAL A 235 -14.73 -19.62 -2.72
CA VAL A 235 -13.53 -20.31 -2.22
C VAL A 235 -13.14 -21.37 -3.23
N VAL A 236 -11.96 -21.21 -3.83
CA VAL A 236 -11.45 -22.11 -4.88
C VAL A 236 -10.48 -23.18 -4.36
N GLU A 237 -9.83 -22.90 -3.24
CA GLU A 237 -8.94 -23.83 -2.56
C GLU A 237 -8.83 -23.52 -1.08
N GLN A 238 -8.67 -24.55 -0.24
CA GLN A 238 -8.51 -24.39 1.21
C GLN A 238 -7.67 -25.50 1.80
N GLY A 239 -7.01 -25.23 2.91
CA GLY A 239 -6.23 -26.23 3.63
C GLY A 239 -5.21 -25.63 4.60
N PRO A 240 -4.40 -26.49 5.25
CA PRO A 240 -3.24 -26.04 6.01
C PRO A 240 -2.34 -25.18 5.14
N THR A 241 -1.85 -24.06 5.68
CA THR A 241 -1.07 -23.09 4.91
C THR A 241 0.12 -23.70 4.19
N ALA A 242 0.89 -24.55 4.89
CA ALA A 242 2.05 -25.22 4.30
C ALA A 242 1.67 -26.07 3.07
N GLU A 243 0.57 -26.82 3.16
CA GLU A 243 0.13 -27.73 2.09
C GLU A 243 -0.33 -26.95 0.83
N VAL A 244 -1.17 -25.93 1.02
CA VAL A 244 -1.68 -25.10 -0.09
C VAL A 244 -0.54 -24.38 -0.82
N PHE A 245 0.49 -23.94 -0.08
CA PHE A 245 1.63 -23.23 -0.70
C PHE A 245 2.66 -24.17 -1.35
N GLU A 246 2.86 -25.37 -0.82
CA GLU A 246 3.81 -26.34 -1.38
C GLU A 246 3.21 -27.13 -2.55
N ARG A 247 1.91 -27.44 -2.48
CA ARG A 247 1.21 -28.29 -3.45
C ARG A 247 -0.13 -27.71 -3.87
N PRO A 248 -0.16 -26.49 -4.43
CA PRO A 248 -1.41 -25.86 -4.87
C PRO A 248 -2.11 -26.71 -5.94
N GLN A 249 -3.38 -27.03 -5.70
CA GLN A 249 -4.17 -27.87 -6.62
C GLN A 249 -4.92 -27.02 -7.66
N HIS A 250 -5.49 -25.89 -7.23
CA HIS A 250 -6.28 -25.07 -8.12
C HIS A 250 -5.41 -24.19 -9.03
N PRO A 251 -5.74 -24.05 -10.35
CA PRO A 251 -4.97 -23.24 -11.29
C PRO A 251 -4.80 -21.78 -10.84
N TYR A 252 -5.83 -21.20 -10.26
CA TYR A 252 -5.79 -19.83 -9.73
C TYR A 252 -4.79 -19.69 -8.58
N THR A 253 -4.75 -20.65 -7.66
CA THR A 253 -3.77 -20.64 -6.55
C THR A 253 -2.34 -20.75 -7.07
N ARG A 254 -2.09 -21.61 -8.06
CA ARG A 254 -0.78 -21.68 -8.75
C ARG A 254 -0.41 -20.37 -9.39
N HIS A 255 -1.36 -19.74 -10.09
CA HIS A 255 -1.16 -18.43 -10.70
C HIS A 255 -0.82 -17.38 -9.62
N LEU A 256 -1.60 -17.30 -8.55
CA LEU A 256 -1.41 -16.34 -7.45
C LEU A 256 -0.04 -16.51 -6.78
N ILE A 257 0.39 -17.74 -6.48
CA ILE A 257 1.71 -18.04 -5.89
C ILE A 257 2.85 -17.74 -6.88
N SER A 258 2.62 -17.91 -8.18
CA SER A 258 3.62 -17.63 -9.22
C SER A 258 3.71 -16.17 -9.64
N ALA A 259 2.73 -15.35 -9.26
CA ALA A 259 2.55 -13.97 -9.72
C ALA A 259 3.51 -12.95 -9.06
N GLU A 260 4.52 -13.40 -8.32
CA GLU A 260 5.55 -12.48 -7.84
C GLU A 260 6.29 -11.84 -9.02
N PRO A 261 6.63 -10.53 -8.94
CA PRO A 261 7.45 -9.88 -9.95
C PRO A 261 8.78 -10.62 -10.13
N LYS A 262 8.98 -11.25 -11.29
CA LYS A 262 10.17 -12.05 -11.61
C LYS A 262 10.96 -11.41 -12.75
N GLY A 263 12.21 -11.86 -12.92
CA GLY A 263 13.08 -11.43 -14.00
C GLY A 263 14.10 -10.39 -13.57
N LYS A 264 14.83 -9.87 -14.53
CA LYS A 264 15.89 -8.89 -14.35
C LYS A 264 15.58 -7.64 -15.16
N PRO A 265 16.06 -6.46 -14.74
CA PRO A 265 15.95 -5.24 -15.55
C PRO A 265 16.63 -5.43 -16.92
N PRO A 266 16.24 -4.67 -17.95
CA PRO A 266 17.00 -4.59 -19.19
C PRO A 266 18.46 -4.24 -18.88
N ARG A 267 19.40 -4.79 -19.67
CA ARG A 267 20.81 -4.44 -19.49
C ARG A 267 21.03 -2.98 -19.91
N SER A 268 21.49 -2.15 -18.97
CA SER A 268 21.96 -0.81 -19.29
C SER A 268 23.39 -0.87 -19.84
N SER A 269 23.70 -0.02 -20.81
CA SER A 269 25.06 0.13 -21.29
C SER A 269 25.85 1.09 -20.39
N PRO A 270 27.02 0.73 -19.89
CA PRO A 270 27.88 1.65 -19.14
C PRO A 270 28.24 2.94 -19.92
N ASN A 271 28.18 2.87 -21.26
CA ASN A 271 28.45 3.99 -22.15
C ASN A 271 27.20 4.72 -22.62
N ALA A 272 26.00 4.35 -22.13
CA ALA A 272 24.77 5.07 -22.47
C ALA A 272 24.85 6.53 -22.01
N PRO A 273 24.24 7.47 -22.76
CA PRO A 273 24.28 8.88 -22.40
C PRO A 273 23.63 9.12 -21.03
N VAL A 274 24.21 10.05 -20.26
CA VAL A 274 23.65 10.47 -18.98
C VAL A 274 22.43 11.34 -19.24
N VAL A 275 21.30 10.93 -18.71
CA VAL A 275 20.03 11.65 -18.82
C VAL A 275 19.86 12.63 -17.67
N LEU A 276 20.15 12.18 -16.44
CA LEU A 276 20.01 13.00 -15.24
C LEU A 276 21.18 12.76 -14.29
N GLU A 277 21.73 13.85 -13.75
CA GLU A 277 22.75 13.77 -12.70
C GLU A 277 22.62 14.91 -11.71
N THR A 278 23.04 14.67 -10.48
CA THR A 278 23.10 15.67 -9.41
C THR A 278 24.23 15.36 -8.46
N GLU A 279 24.79 16.41 -7.85
CA GLU A 279 25.83 16.31 -6.83
C GLU A 279 25.42 17.09 -5.59
N ASN A 280 25.60 16.48 -4.41
CA ASN A 280 25.34 17.09 -3.11
C ASN A 280 23.96 17.81 -3.04
N LEU A 281 22.92 17.17 -3.60
CA LEU A 281 21.57 17.71 -3.62
C LEU A 281 20.99 17.79 -2.20
N LYS A 282 20.43 18.93 -1.84
CA LYS A 282 19.79 19.15 -0.55
C LYS A 282 18.38 19.72 -0.73
N VAL A 283 17.44 19.18 0.04
CA VAL A 283 16.08 19.69 0.16
C VAL A 283 15.74 19.85 1.63
N TRP A 284 15.73 21.09 2.10
CA TRP A 284 15.51 21.44 3.50
C TRP A 284 14.27 22.29 3.63
N PHE A 285 13.26 21.79 4.36
CA PHE A 285 12.03 22.52 4.63
C PHE A 285 12.14 23.29 5.95
N PRO A 286 11.94 24.63 5.95
CA PRO A 286 12.11 25.44 7.16
C PRO A 286 10.96 25.18 8.17
N ILE A 287 11.31 24.90 9.43
CA ILE A 287 10.39 24.86 10.55
C ILE A 287 10.24 26.28 11.08
N LYS A 288 9.07 26.87 10.91
CA LYS A 288 8.77 28.24 11.34
C LYS A 288 7.98 28.23 12.65
N ARG A 289 8.39 29.04 13.65
CA ARG A 289 7.69 29.20 14.94
C ARG A 289 7.44 30.68 15.25
N GLY A 290 6.46 30.89 16.13
CA GLY A 290 6.05 32.21 16.62
C GLY A 290 5.25 33.05 15.65
N LEU A 291 4.71 34.19 16.12
CA LEU A 291 3.84 35.10 15.37
C LEU A 291 4.54 35.65 14.10
N MET A 292 5.85 35.89 14.17
CA MET A 292 6.67 36.38 13.05
C MET A 292 7.19 35.26 12.12
N ARG A 293 6.75 34.02 12.29
CA ARG A 293 7.15 32.86 11.45
C ARG A 293 8.66 32.74 11.21
N ARG A 294 9.49 32.98 12.24
CA ARG A 294 10.93 32.84 12.12
C ARG A 294 11.33 31.37 11.97
N THR A 295 12.24 31.10 11.05
CA THR A 295 12.82 29.76 10.88
C THR A 295 13.68 29.43 12.10
N VAL A 296 13.33 28.37 12.82
CA VAL A 296 14.01 27.89 14.02
C VAL A 296 14.82 26.63 13.76
N ASP A 297 14.45 25.86 12.73
CA ASP A 297 15.12 24.63 12.33
C ASP A 297 14.69 24.23 10.90
N HIS A 298 15.20 23.11 10.38
CA HIS A 298 14.86 22.57 9.08
C HIS A 298 14.59 21.05 9.15
N VAL A 299 13.55 20.59 8.47
CA VAL A 299 13.41 19.19 8.12
C VAL A 299 14.30 18.92 6.91
N LYS A 300 15.36 18.15 7.10
CA LYS A 300 16.32 17.79 6.05
C LYS A 300 15.83 16.56 5.28
N ALA A 301 14.88 16.77 4.37
CA ALA A 301 14.24 15.67 3.63
C ALA A 301 15.22 14.98 2.66
N VAL A 302 16.17 15.72 2.08
CA VAL A 302 17.33 15.20 1.33
C VAL A 302 18.54 15.98 1.79
N ASP A 303 19.64 15.32 2.16
CA ASP A 303 20.80 15.94 2.76
C ASP A 303 22.11 15.43 2.15
N GLY A 304 22.51 16.03 1.01
CA GLY A 304 23.79 15.78 0.38
C GLY A 304 23.82 14.54 -0.52
N LEU A 305 22.75 14.30 -1.30
CA LEU A 305 22.65 13.15 -2.19
C LEU A 305 23.25 13.45 -3.56
N SER A 306 24.03 12.49 -4.08
CA SER A 306 24.55 12.51 -5.45
C SER A 306 24.04 11.28 -6.19
N LEU A 307 23.65 11.43 -7.45
CA LEU A 307 23.24 10.31 -8.29
C LEU A 307 23.50 10.60 -9.77
N LYS A 308 23.56 9.52 -10.55
CA LYS A 308 23.69 9.56 -12.00
C LYS A 308 22.82 8.51 -12.62
N LEU A 309 22.01 8.89 -13.61
CA LEU A 309 21.07 8.03 -14.29
C LEU A 309 21.27 8.10 -15.80
N ARG A 310 21.38 6.95 -16.46
CA ARG A 310 21.64 6.82 -17.89
C ARG A 310 20.39 6.44 -18.66
N ALA A 311 20.40 6.63 -19.98
CA ALA A 311 19.36 6.14 -20.87
C ALA A 311 19.25 4.61 -20.79
N GLY A 312 18.03 4.08 -20.81
CA GLY A 312 17.75 2.65 -20.67
C GLY A 312 18.04 2.07 -19.27
N GLU A 313 18.35 2.92 -18.26
CA GLU A 313 18.65 2.50 -16.89
C GLU A 313 17.49 2.77 -15.95
N THR A 314 17.30 1.88 -14.98
CA THR A 314 16.41 2.10 -13.83
C THR A 314 17.23 2.26 -12.57
N LEU A 315 17.13 3.43 -11.94
CA LEU A 315 17.65 3.71 -10.60
C LEU A 315 16.55 3.49 -9.57
N GLY A 316 16.65 2.42 -8.78
CA GLY A 316 15.73 2.13 -7.68
C GLY A 316 16.08 2.96 -6.44
N VAL A 317 15.09 3.59 -5.83
CA VAL A 317 15.25 4.33 -4.56
C VAL A 317 14.37 3.68 -3.51
N VAL A 318 14.99 3.14 -2.47
CA VAL A 318 14.33 2.39 -1.39
C VAL A 318 14.61 3.01 -0.02
N GLY A 319 13.77 2.70 0.96
CA GLY A 319 13.88 3.16 2.34
C GLY A 319 12.51 3.30 3.00
N GLU A 320 12.49 3.53 4.30
CA GLU A 320 11.26 3.70 5.08
C GLU A 320 10.44 4.92 4.64
N SER A 321 9.16 4.96 5.05
CA SER A 321 8.30 6.13 4.84
C SER A 321 8.94 7.37 5.51
N GLY A 322 8.92 8.50 4.81
CA GLY A 322 9.56 9.73 5.30
C GLY A 322 11.08 9.79 5.12
N SER A 323 11.74 8.79 4.52
CA SER A 323 13.19 8.82 4.27
C SER A 323 13.64 9.83 3.20
N GLY A 324 12.69 10.47 2.48
CA GLY A 324 12.98 11.52 1.49
C GLY A 324 12.87 11.10 0.03
N LYS A 325 12.43 9.87 -0.28
CA LYS A 325 12.35 9.30 -1.65
C LYS A 325 11.53 10.18 -2.62
N THR A 326 10.26 10.39 -2.31
CA THR A 326 9.38 11.26 -3.11
C THR A 326 9.91 12.68 -3.23
N THR A 327 10.45 13.24 -2.13
CA THR A 327 11.06 14.57 -2.13
C THR A 327 12.26 14.66 -3.07
N LEU A 328 13.10 13.62 -3.11
CA LEU A 328 14.18 13.50 -4.07
C LEU A 328 13.67 13.55 -5.52
N GLY A 329 12.69 12.71 -5.85
CA GLY A 329 12.09 12.68 -7.19
C GLY A 329 11.50 14.03 -7.61
N LEU A 330 10.75 14.67 -6.72
CA LEU A 330 10.16 16.00 -6.97
C LEU A 330 11.22 17.10 -7.12
N ALA A 331 12.33 17.01 -6.38
CA ALA A 331 13.44 17.97 -6.51
C ALA A 331 14.13 17.84 -7.86
N LEU A 332 14.38 16.62 -8.33
CA LEU A 332 14.97 16.36 -9.65
C LEU A 332 14.09 16.86 -10.79
N LEU A 333 12.76 16.78 -10.63
CA LEU A 333 11.78 17.37 -11.54
C LEU A 333 11.62 18.88 -11.37
N ARG A 334 12.34 19.55 -10.44
CA ARG A 334 12.16 20.97 -10.12
C ARG A 334 10.72 21.34 -9.73
N LEU A 335 10.02 20.42 -9.04
CA LEU A 335 8.69 20.65 -8.46
C LEU A 335 8.77 21.13 -7.01
N VAL A 336 9.89 20.89 -6.34
CA VAL A 336 10.24 21.46 -5.03
C VAL A 336 11.59 22.16 -5.09
N SER A 337 11.79 23.16 -4.25
CA SER A 337 13.05 23.91 -4.17
C SER A 337 14.16 23.05 -3.58
N SER A 338 15.33 23.10 -4.21
CA SER A 338 16.51 22.35 -3.77
C SER A 338 17.76 23.20 -3.93
N THR A 339 18.84 22.83 -3.26
CA THR A 339 20.18 23.36 -3.45
C THR A 339 21.11 22.24 -3.93
N GLY A 340 22.09 22.58 -4.75
CA GLY A 340 22.97 21.63 -5.44
C GLY A 340 22.69 21.61 -6.94
N PRO A 341 23.70 21.25 -7.75
CA PRO A 341 23.57 21.20 -9.21
C PRO A 341 22.67 20.04 -9.62
N ILE A 342 21.79 20.30 -10.59
CA ILE A 342 21.00 19.28 -11.29
C ILE A 342 21.26 19.49 -12.78
N ALA A 343 21.73 18.46 -13.47
CA ALA A 343 21.92 18.49 -14.90
C ALA A 343 20.99 17.48 -15.59
N TYR A 344 20.30 17.91 -16.62
CA TYR A 344 19.47 17.10 -17.49
C TYR A 344 20.05 17.12 -18.91
N VAL A 345 20.40 15.93 -19.44
CA VAL A 345 21.05 15.76 -20.76
C VAL A 345 22.25 16.73 -20.91
N GLY A 346 23.10 16.77 -19.89
CA GLY A 346 24.30 17.62 -19.85
C GLY A 346 24.08 19.11 -19.63
N LYS A 347 22.83 19.57 -19.50
CA LYS A 347 22.50 20.99 -19.26
C LYS A 347 22.04 21.21 -17.82
N ARG A 348 22.60 22.19 -17.13
CA ARG A 348 22.17 22.57 -15.77
C ARG A 348 20.76 23.13 -15.76
N ILE A 349 19.93 22.64 -14.87
CA ILE A 349 18.52 23.03 -14.69
C ILE A 349 18.20 23.54 -13.28
N ASP A 350 19.14 23.51 -12.34
CA ASP A 350 18.94 23.91 -10.94
C ASP A 350 18.53 25.39 -10.79
N GLY A 351 18.96 26.26 -11.70
CA GLY A 351 18.56 27.67 -11.75
C GLY A 351 17.27 27.98 -12.54
N HIS A 352 16.65 26.97 -13.17
CA HIS A 352 15.49 27.19 -14.02
C HIS A 352 14.23 27.55 -13.21
N ASN A 353 13.51 28.55 -13.67
CA ASN A 353 12.15 28.88 -13.20
C ASN A 353 11.08 28.02 -13.93
N SER A 354 9.82 28.17 -13.54
CA SER A 354 8.72 27.39 -14.13
C SER A 354 8.56 27.56 -15.64
N ARG A 355 8.90 28.75 -16.18
CA ARG A 355 8.83 29.04 -17.62
C ARG A 355 9.93 28.31 -18.37
N ASP A 356 11.15 28.31 -17.83
CA ASP A 356 12.31 27.62 -18.43
C ASP A 356 12.13 26.09 -18.37
N MET A 357 11.47 25.58 -17.32
CA MET A 357 11.16 24.16 -17.19
C MET A 357 10.04 23.67 -18.11
N ARG A 358 9.17 24.55 -18.61
CA ARG A 358 8.00 24.16 -19.39
C ARG A 358 8.33 23.31 -20.63
N PRO A 359 9.32 23.62 -21.46
CA PRO A 359 9.71 22.76 -22.59
C PRO A 359 10.21 21.39 -22.14
N LEU A 360 10.97 21.34 -21.01
CA LEU A 360 11.54 20.10 -20.48
C LEU A 360 10.48 19.18 -19.87
N ARG A 361 9.30 19.72 -19.49
CA ARG A 361 8.17 18.91 -18.98
C ARG A 361 7.69 17.86 -19.99
N LYS A 362 7.89 18.08 -21.29
CA LYS A 362 7.61 17.06 -22.31
C LYS A 362 8.51 15.83 -22.14
N GLU A 363 9.77 16.05 -21.85
CA GLU A 363 10.80 15.00 -21.77
C GLU A 363 10.93 14.39 -20.37
N MET A 364 10.46 15.10 -19.32
CA MET A 364 10.55 14.68 -17.91
C MET A 364 9.15 14.49 -17.33
N GLN A 365 8.71 13.26 -17.19
CA GLN A 365 7.36 12.91 -16.76
C GLN A 365 7.35 12.26 -15.37
N VAL A 366 6.17 12.20 -14.76
CA VAL A 366 5.95 11.56 -13.46
C VAL A 366 4.68 10.72 -13.47
N VAL A 367 4.77 9.54 -12.87
CA VAL A 367 3.63 8.69 -12.47
C VAL A 367 3.60 8.69 -10.95
N PHE A 368 2.53 9.23 -10.38
CA PHE A 368 2.35 9.35 -8.93
C PHE A 368 1.83 8.08 -8.29
N GLN A 369 2.01 7.98 -6.97
CA GLN A 369 1.63 6.85 -6.13
C GLN A 369 0.14 6.52 -6.17
N ASP A 370 -0.73 7.54 -6.16
CA ASP A 370 -2.17 7.37 -6.13
C ASP A 370 -2.79 7.57 -7.52
N PRO A 371 -3.18 6.49 -8.21
CA PRO A 371 -3.85 6.61 -9.50
C PRO A 371 -5.27 7.20 -9.37
N TYR A 372 -5.93 7.07 -8.20
CA TYR A 372 -7.25 7.65 -7.97
C TYR A 372 -7.18 9.17 -7.84
N GLY A 373 -6.27 9.69 -7.03
CA GLY A 373 -6.08 11.13 -6.84
C GLY A 373 -5.41 11.81 -8.02
N SER A 374 -4.65 11.08 -8.84
CA SER A 374 -3.93 11.64 -9.99
C SER A 374 -4.76 11.76 -11.27
N LEU A 375 -5.88 11.05 -11.37
CA LEU A 375 -6.80 11.07 -12.52
C LEU A 375 -8.09 11.81 -12.14
N SER A 376 -8.42 12.90 -12.83
CA SER A 376 -9.64 13.64 -12.57
C SER A 376 -10.88 12.76 -12.82
N PRO A 377 -11.79 12.57 -11.84
CA PRO A 377 -12.99 11.77 -12.03
C PRO A 377 -14.02 12.40 -12.95
N ARG A 378 -13.84 13.69 -13.31
CA ARG A 378 -14.75 14.48 -14.14
C ARG A 378 -14.35 14.54 -15.61
N LEU A 379 -13.15 14.05 -15.94
CA LEU A 379 -12.62 14.06 -17.29
C LEU A 379 -12.68 12.65 -17.89
N SER A 380 -12.91 12.57 -19.21
CA SER A 380 -12.76 11.30 -19.93
C SER A 380 -11.29 10.90 -20.02
N ILE A 381 -11.03 9.62 -20.32
CA ILE A 381 -9.68 9.10 -20.48
C ILE A 381 -8.90 9.86 -21.56
N SER A 382 -9.57 10.18 -22.70
CA SER A 382 -8.97 11.01 -23.75
C SER A 382 -8.53 12.36 -23.19
N GLN A 383 -9.42 13.07 -22.49
CA GLN A 383 -9.12 14.39 -21.92
C GLN A 383 -7.97 14.35 -20.91
N ILE A 384 -7.88 13.30 -20.08
CA ILE A 384 -6.80 13.11 -19.11
C ILE A 384 -5.45 12.92 -19.81
N ILE A 385 -5.41 12.10 -20.86
CA ILE A 385 -4.16 11.77 -21.55
C ILE A 385 -3.73 12.91 -22.49
N GLU A 386 -4.65 13.53 -23.22
CA GLU A 386 -4.33 14.61 -24.16
C GLU A 386 -3.94 15.94 -23.51
N GLU A 387 -4.17 16.14 -22.20
CA GLU A 387 -3.87 17.39 -21.49
C GLU A 387 -2.41 17.83 -21.71
N GLY A 388 -1.48 16.90 -21.63
CA GLY A 388 -0.06 17.15 -21.91
C GLY A 388 0.19 17.60 -23.35
N LEU A 389 -0.49 17.00 -24.33
CA LEU A 389 -0.38 17.36 -25.75
C LEU A 389 -0.94 18.77 -26.03
N LEU A 390 -2.07 19.14 -25.41
CA LEU A 390 -2.65 20.48 -25.51
C LEU A 390 -1.68 21.57 -25.07
N ILE A 391 -0.90 21.30 -24.01
CA ILE A 391 0.05 22.28 -23.45
C ILE A 391 1.34 22.32 -24.26
N GLN A 392 1.87 21.17 -24.68
CA GLN A 392 3.18 21.06 -25.33
C GLN A 392 3.14 21.19 -26.85
N SER A 393 1.99 20.92 -27.45
CA SER A 393 1.79 20.93 -28.91
C SER A 393 0.46 21.62 -29.28
N PRO A 394 0.31 22.92 -28.96
CA PRO A 394 -0.99 23.64 -29.12
C PRO A 394 -1.51 23.71 -30.55
N GLY A 395 -0.67 23.47 -31.56
CA GLY A 395 -1.08 23.44 -32.97
C GLY A 395 -1.60 22.07 -33.45
N MET A 396 -1.58 21.04 -32.60
CA MET A 396 -2.06 19.69 -32.94
C MET A 396 -3.59 19.67 -33.02
N SER A 397 -4.13 19.13 -34.12
CA SER A 397 -5.58 19.00 -34.32
C SER A 397 -6.20 18.01 -33.33
N TRP A 398 -7.52 18.07 -33.14
CA TRP A 398 -8.25 17.14 -32.29
C TRP A 398 -8.10 15.69 -32.76
N HIS A 399 -8.15 15.43 -34.08
CA HIS A 399 -7.96 14.09 -34.64
C HIS A 399 -6.57 13.52 -34.34
N GLU A 400 -5.52 14.29 -34.58
CA GLU A 400 -4.14 13.87 -34.30
C GLU A 400 -3.92 13.57 -32.80
N ARG A 401 -4.51 14.39 -31.89
CA ARG A 401 -4.44 14.08 -30.46
C ARG A 401 -5.16 12.79 -30.12
N ARG A 402 -6.37 12.57 -30.66
CA ARG A 402 -7.14 11.36 -30.43
C ARG A 402 -6.41 10.12 -30.93
N ASP A 403 -5.75 10.19 -32.06
CA ASP A 403 -4.93 9.10 -32.59
C ASP A 403 -3.72 8.81 -31.69
N LYS A 404 -3.02 9.86 -31.20
CA LYS A 404 -1.92 9.67 -30.24
C LYS A 404 -2.39 9.09 -28.91
N VAL A 405 -3.53 9.51 -28.40
CA VAL A 405 -4.15 8.93 -27.20
C VAL A 405 -4.49 7.46 -27.41
N GLY A 406 -5.09 7.13 -28.56
CA GLY A 406 -5.39 5.73 -28.91
C GLY A 406 -4.13 4.86 -28.99
N ALA A 407 -3.06 5.39 -29.60
CA ALA A 407 -1.76 4.71 -29.66
C ALA A 407 -1.16 4.48 -28.27
N ALA A 408 -1.19 5.50 -27.38
CA ALA A 408 -0.69 5.40 -26.02
C ALA A 408 -1.49 4.39 -25.18
N LEU A 409 -2.83 4.33 -25.33
CA LEU A 409 -3.67 3.33 -24.68
C LEU A 409 -3.33 1.90 -25.15
N LYS A 410 -3.18 1.71 -26.46
CA LYS A 410 -2.76 0.43 -27.03
C LYS A 410 -1.40 -0.01 -26.50
N GLU A 411 -0.48 0.91 -26.36
CA GLU A 411 0.88 0.64 -25.86
C GLU A 411 0.89 0.14 -24.42
N VAL A 412 -0.03 0.62 -23.57
CA VAL A 412 -0.19 0.12 -22.20
C VAL A 412 -1.15 -1.06 -22.09
N GLY A 413 -1.59 -1.63 -23.22
CA GLY A 413 -2.46 -2.81 -23.28
C GLY A 413 -3.91 -2.53 -22.92
N LEU A 414 -4.40 -1.32 -23.22
CA LEU A 414 -5.82 -0.94 -23.12
C LEU A 414 -6.43 -0.76 -24.51
N ASP A 415 -7.75 -1.00 -24.58
CA ASP A 415 -8.49 -0.79 -25.82
C ASP A 415 -8.58 0.72 -26.14
N PRO A 416 -8.14 1.16 -27.33
CA PRO A 416 -8.29 2.55 -27.77
C PRO A 416 -9.74 3.08 -27.74
N GLU A 417 -10.75 2.21 -27.88
CA GLU A 417 -12.15 2.63 -27.84
C GLU A 417 -12.61 3.12 -26.47
N CYS A 418 -11.84 2.83 -25.39
CA CYS A 418 -12.18 3.29 -24.06
C CYS A 418 -11.92 4.79 -23.80
N GLN A 419 -11.48 5.55 -24.80
CA GLN A 419 -11.10 6.98 -24.69
C GLN A 419 -12.20 7.87 -24.11
N ASP A 420 -13.47 7.57 -24.40
CA ASP A 420 -14.61 8.39 -23.99
C ASP A 420 -15.19 8.00 -22.62
N ARG A 421 -14.65 6.93 -22.00
CA ARG A 421 -15.04 6.48 -20.67
C ARG A 421 -14.36 7.30 -19.57
N TYR A 422 -14.88 7.20 -18.35
CA TYR A 422 -14.37 7.92 -17.18
C TYR A 422 -13.48 7.03 -16.30
N ALA A 423 -12.53 7.65 -15.59
CA ALA A 423 -11.58 6.93 -14.76
C ALA A 423 -12.24 6.00 -13.70
N HIS A 424 -13.41 6.38 -13.17
CA HIS A 424 -14.12 5.59 -12.16
C HIS A 424 -14.69 4.26 -12.69
N GLU A 425 -14.76 4.09 -14.00
CA GLU A 425 -15.24 2.86 -14.65
C GLU A 425 -14.15 1.76 -14.77
N PHE A 426 -12.92 2.07 -14.37
CA PHE A 426 -11.75 1.21 -14.52
C PHE A 426 -11.27 0.65 -13.19
N SER A 427 -10.71 -0.57 -13.23
CA SER A 427 -10.02 -1.18 -12.08
C SER A 427 -8.76 -0.41 -11.69
N GLY A 428 -8.22 -0.63 -10.49
CA GLY A 428 -6.98 0.00 -10.02
C GLY A 428 -5.81 -0.19 -11.00
N GLY A 429 -5.60 -1.42 -11.48
CA GLY A 429 -4.55 -1.71 -12.45
C GLY A 429 -4.75 -1.05 -13.83
N GLN A 430 -6.00 -0.95 -14.28
CA GLN A 430 -6.32 -0.23 -15.52
C GLN A 430 -6.09 1.28 -15.35
N ARG A 431 -6.45 1.87 -14.21
CA ARG A 431 -6.15 3.28 -13.90
C ARG A 431 -4.66 3.56 -13.87
N GLN A 432 -3.88 2.62 -13.32
CA GLN A 432 -2.42 2.74 -13.33
C GLN A 432 -1.86 2.73 -14.76
N ARG A 433 -2.38 1.86 -15.63
CA ARG A 433 -2.03 1.86 -17.06
C ARG A 433 -2.39 3.18 -17.74
N ILE A 434 -3.54 3.80 -17.41
CA ILE A 434 -3.95 5.12 -17.90
C ILE A 434 -2.98 6.20 -17.40
N ALA A 435 -2.55 6.18 -16.14
CA ALA A 435 -1.55 7.11 -15.60
C ALA A 435 -0.19 6.98 -16.32
N ILE A 436 0.21 5.75 -16.64
CA ILE A 436 1.41 5.48 -17.45
C ILE A 436 1.20 6.01 -18.89
N ALA A 437 0.07 5.74 -19.53
CA ALA A 437 -0.24 6.24 -20.89
C ALA A 437 -0.19 7.77 -20.95
N ARG A 438 -0.71 8.47 -19.93
CA ARG A 438 -0.63 9.93 -19.79
C ARG A 438 0.81 10.46 -19.80
N ALA A 439 1.72 9.73 -19.15
CA ALA A 439 3.14 10.10 -19.18
C ALA A 439 3.78 9.77 -20.54
N MET A 440 3.45 8.61 -21.12
CA MET A 440 4.06 8.11 -22.34
C MET A 440 3.62 8.83 -23.61
N VAL A 441 2.40 9.40 -23.67
CA VAL A 441 1.88 10.13 -24.84
C VAL A 441 2.77 11.29 -25.28
N LEU A 442 3.59 11.82 -24.38
CA LEU A 442 4.56 12.89 -24.63
C LEU A 442 5.93 12.39 -25.12
N GLU A 443 6.13 11.07 -25.21
CA GLU A 443 7.39 10.46 -25.64
C GLU A 443 8.59 10.93 -24.78
N PRO A 444 8.54 10.75 -23.43
CA PRO A 444 9.56 11.26 -22.52
C PRO A 444 10.90 10.50 -22.66
N ARG A 445 11.99 11.11 -22.15
CA ARG A 445 13.28 10.42 -21.95
C ARG A 445 13.51 10.00 -20.50
N PHE A 446 12.88 10.71 -19.57
CA PHE A 446 12.96 10.43 -18.13
C PHE A 446 11.57 10.33 -17.53
N VAL A 447 11.35 9.28 -16.73
CA VAL A 447 10.09 9.12 -15.97
C VAL A 447 10.41 8.83 -14.51
N LEU A 448 9.88 9.69 -13.63
CA LEU A 448 9.78 9.41 -12.20
C LEU A 448 8.58 8.49 -11.98
N LEU A 449 8.82 7.33 -11.40
CA LEU A 449 7.82 6.36 -11.00
C LEU A 449 7.77 6.34 -9.47
N ASP A 450 6.82 7.06 -8.88
CA ASP A 450 6.69 7.19 -7.43
C ASP A 450 5.66 6.18 -6.92
N GLU A 451 6.13 5.07 -6.39
CA GLU A 451 5.33 3.93 -5.88
C GLU A 451 4.22 3.46 -6.84
N PRO A 452 4.48 3.22 -8.12
CA PRO A 452 3.44 3.00 -9.13
C PRO A 452 2.68 1.68 -8.96
N THR A 453 3.06 0.83 -8.01
CA THR A 453 2.47 -0.50 -7.80
C THR A 453 1.91 -0.69 -6.39
N SER A 454 2.02 0.29 -5.49
CA SER A 454 1.72 0.14 -4.04
C SER A 454 0.26 -0.17 -3.72
N ALA A 455 -0.68 0.23 -4.57
CA ALA A 455 -2.11 0.01 -4.38
C ALA A 455 -2.68 -1.14 -5.23
N LEU A 456 -1.80 -2.02 -5.75
CA LEU A 456 -2.17 -3.08 -6.69
C LEU A 456 -1.93 -4.47 -6.11
N ASP A 457 -2.79 -5.42 -6.48
CA ASP A 457 -2.58 -6.83 -6.16
C ASP A 457 -1.33 -7.38 -6.85
N MET A 458 -0.73 -8.43 -6.29
CA MET A 458 0.54 -9.03 -6.77
C MET A 458 0.52 -9.39 -8.25
N SER A 459 -0.59 -9.95 -8.76
CA SER A 459 -0.71 -10.32 -10.18
C SER A 459 -0.69 -9.09 -11.10
N VAL A 460 -1.36 -8.02 -10.68
CA VAL A 460 -1.39 -6.74 -11.40
C VAL A 460 -0.04 -6.02 -11.28
N GLN A 461 0.62 -6.09 -10.12
CA GLN A 461 1.98 -5.56 -9.94
C GLN A 461 2.96 -6.18 -10.93
N ALA A 462 2.95 -7.52 -11.07
CA ALA A 462 3.81 -8.22 -12.02
C ALA A 462 3.57 -7.74 -13.47
N GLN A 463 2.30 -7.60 -13.87
CA GLN A 463 1.94 -7.08 -15.19
C GLN A 463 2.41 -5.64 -15.42
N ILE A 464 2.35 -4.77 -14.41
CA ILE A 464 2.86 -3.39 -14.52
C ILE A 464 4.39 -3.38 -14.62
N VAL A 465 5.09 -4.22 -13.87
CA VAL A 465 6.55 -4.37 -13.96
C VAL A 465 6.97 -4.80 -15.36
N ASP A 466 6.29 -5.80 -15.94
CA ASP A 466 6.55 -6.26 -17.30
C ASP A 466 6.25 -5.16 -18.34
N LEU A 467 5.15 -4.44 -18.19
CA LEU A 467 4.81 -3.28 -19.02
C LEU A 467 5.92 -2.22 -18.97
N LEU A 468 6.38 -1.83 -17.77
CA LEU A 468 7.44 -0.83 -17.62
C LEU A 468 8.76 -1.27 -18.25
N ARG A 469 9.12 -2.55 -18.15
CA ARG A 469 10.29 -3.11 -18.84
C ARG A 469 10.15 -3.05 -20.36
N ASP A 470 8.97 -3.35 -20.88
CA ASP A 470 8.70 -3.31 -22.33
C ASP A 470 8.77 -1.88 -22.85
N LEU A 471 8.16 -0.92 -22.15
CA LEU A 471 8.24 0.50 -22.48
C LEU A 471 9.69 1.01 -22.43
N GLN A 472 10.45 0.62 -21.40
CA GLN A 472 11.86 0.99 -21.27
C GLN A 472 12.69 0.50 -22.46
N ARG A 473 12.51 -0.75 -22.88
CA ARG A 473 13.23 -1.32 -24.03
C ARG A 473 12.86 -0.66 -25.36
N ARG A 474 11.60 -0.29 -25.57
CA ARG A 474 11.13 0.32 -26.81
C ARG A 474 11.56 1.76 -26.96
N HIS A 475 11.60 2.52 -25.86
CA HIS A 475 11.81 3.97 -25.87
C HIS A 475 13.13 4.40 -25.24
N ASP A 476 13.98 3.47 -24.81
CA ASP A 476 15.25 3.73 -24.12
C ASP A 476 15.13 4.65 -22.89
N LEU A 477 14.04 4.43 -22.11
CA LEU A 477 13.63 5.28 -21.00
C LEU A 477 14.59 5.20 -19.81
N ALA A 478 14.92 6.34 -19.24
CA ALA A 478 15.58 6.43 -17.94
C ALA A 478 14.52 6.51 -16.84
N TYR A 479 14.50 5.54 -15.91
CA TYR A 479 13.56 5.50 -14.79
C TYR A 479 14.21 5.85 -13.47
N LEU A 480 13.61 6.78 -12.72
CA LEU A 480 13.80 6.86 -11.27
C LEU A 480 12.62 6.15 -10.62
N PHE A 481 12.87 4.96 -10.09
CA PHE A 481 11.84 4.09 -9.54
C PHE A 481 11.87 4.12 -8.02
N ILE A 482 10.84 4.70 -7.41
CA ILE A 482 10.67 4.75 -5.96
C ILE A 482 9.67 3.67 -5.56
N SER A 483 10.05 2.82 -4.61
CA SER A 483 9.14 1.82 -4.05
C SER A 483 9.60 1.39 -2.65
N HIS A 484 8.65 0.97 -1.84
CA HIS A 484 8.90 0.25 -0.61
C HIS A 484 8.88 -1.29 -0.82
N ASP A 485 8.35 -1.77 -1.95
CA ASP A 485 8.36 -3.19 -2.31
C ASP A 485 9.71 -3.58 -2.95
N LEU A 486 10.55 -4.22 -2.16
CA LEU A 486 11.90 -4.62 -2.57
C LEU A 486 11.90 -5.74 -3.63
N LYS A 487 10.84 -6.54 -3.73
CA LYS A 487 10.70 -7.57 -4.78
C LYS A 487 10.53 -6.90 -6.14
N VAL A 488 9.72 -5.85 -6.21
CA VAL A 488 9.52 -5.04 -7.43
C VAL A 488 10.81 -4.30 -7.80
N VAL A 489 11.48 -3.69 -6.82
CA VAL A 489 12.76 -2.99 -7.05
C VAL A 489 13.82 -3.94 -7.61
N ARG A 490 13.97 -5.12 -7.01
CA ARG A 490 14.90 -6.17 -7.49
C ARG A 490 14.61 -6.57 -8.93
N ALA A 491 13.32 -6.64 -9.29
CA ALA A 491 12.88 -7.05 -10.62
C ALA A 491 13.09 -5.99 -11.71
N LEU A 492 13.11 -4.69 -11.35
CA LEU A 492 13.11 -3.57 -12.31
C LEU A 492 14.39 -2.74 -12.31
N SER A 493 15.15 -2.68 -11.20
CA SER A 493 16.25 -1.73 -11.02
C SER A 493 17.63 -2.30 -11.38
N ASN A 494 18.42 -1.52 -12.12
CA ASN A 494 19.82 -1.83 -12.44
C ASN A 494 20.74 -1.42 -11.28
N TYR A 495 20.46 -0.27 -10.69
CA TYR A 495 21.19 0.32 -9.57
C TYR A 495 20.23 0.70 -8.47
N VAL A 496 20.63 0.58 -7.21
CA VAL A 496 19.76 0.85 -6.05
C VAL A 496 20.45 1.81 -5.09
N VAL A 497 19.67 2.78 -4.61
CA VAL A 497 20.05 3.74 -3.56
C VAL A 497 19.14 3.50 -2.36
N VAL A 498 19.74 3.21 -1.21
CA VAL A 498 19.05 3.00 0.07
C VAL A 498 19.07 4.27 0.88
N LEU A 499 17.92 4.86 1.15
CA LEU A 499 17.75 6.12 1.88
C LEU A 499 17.28 5.90 3.32
N LYS A 500 17.88 6.62 4.26
CA LYS A 500 17.42 6.76 5.64
C LYS A 500 17.60 8.20 6.11
N ASN A 501 16.53 8.81 6.64
CA ASN A 501 16.56 10.17 7.19
C ASN A 501 17.21 11.20 6.24
N GLY A 502 16.87 11.14 4.94
CA GLY A 502 17.36 12.07 3.92
C GLY A 502 18.79 11.80 3.43
N LYS A 503 19.47 10.76 3.90
CA LYS A 503 20.85 10.42 3.51
C LYS A 503 20.91 9.05 2.84
N VAL A 504 21.90 8.90 1.95
CA VAL A 504 22.26 7.60 1.39
C VAL A 504 22.98 6.78 2.46
N VAL A 505 22.45 5.59 2.76
CA VAL A 505 23.05 4.62 3.67
C VAL A 505 23.93 3.64 2.91
N GLU A 506 23.44 3.21 1.74
CA GLU A 506 24.12 2.29 0.86
C GLU A 506 23.65 2.49 -0.58
N GLU A 507 24.53 2.29 -1.55
CA GLU A 507 24.19 2.33 -2.97
C GLU A 507 25.08 1.39 -3.76
N GLY A 508 24.57 0.89 -4.88
CA GLY A 508 25.33 -0.02 -5.75
C GLY A 508 24.46 -0.72 -6.80
N PRO A 509 25.09 -1.57 -7.62
CA PRO A 509 24.37 -2.46 -8.53
C PRO A 509 23.33 -3.28 -7.78
N SER A 510 22.14 -3.43 -8.36
CA SER A 510 21.01 -4.13 -7.73
C SER A 510 21.41 -5.52 -7.22
N GLU A 511 22.15 -6.30 -8.00
CA GLU A 511 22.59 -7.64 -7.59
C GLU A 511 23.50 -7.60 -6.33
N GLU A 512 24.33 -6.59 -6.17
CA GLU A 512 25.22 -6.45 -5.02
C GLU A 512 24.42 -6.07 -3.77
N ILE A 513 23.53 -5.08 -3.86
CA ILE A 513 22.69 -4.64 -2.73
C ILE A 513 21.79 -5.77 -2.22
N PHE A 514 21.17 -6.54 -3.14
CA PHE A 514 20.26 -7.60 -2.73
C PHE A 514 20.94 -8.89 -2.25
N ASN A 515 22.14 -9.21 -2.75
CA ASN A 515 22.79 -10.48 -2.42
C ASN A 515 23.92 -10.31 -1.37
N ASN A 516 24.51 -9.13 -1.25
CA ASN A 516 25.64 -8.87 -0.34
C ASN A 516 25.57 -7.46 0.29
N PRO A 517 24.49 -7.13 1.02
CA PRO A 517 24.32 -5.83 1.66
C PRO A 517 25.39 -5.62 2.73
N LYS A 518 25.97 -4.42 2.78
CA LYS A 518 27.05 -4.06 3.73
C LYS A 518 26.50 -3.35 4.97
N ALA A 519 25.57 -2.41 4.77
CA ALA A 519 25.01 -1.63 5.86
C ALA A 519 23.98 -2.44 6.68
N GLU A 520 24.06 -2.33 7.99
CA GLU A 520 23.11 -3.03 8.89
C GLU A 520 21.64 -2.64 8.63
N TYR A 521 21.39 -1.38 8.28
CA TYR A 521 20.06 -0.94 7.89
C TYR A 521 19.55 -1.64 6.62
N THR A 522 20.40 -1.77 5.61
CA THR A 522 20.05 -2.49 4.36
C THR A 522 19.78 -3.95 4.65
N LYS A 523 20.60 -4.60 5.48
CA LYS A 523 20.36 -6.00 5.91
C LYS A 523 19.02 -6.17 6.61
N ALA A 524 18.70 -5.28 7.55
CA ALA A 524 17.42 -5.31 8.26
C ALA A 524 16.22 -5.09 7.31
N LEU A 525 16.35 -4.15 6.38
CA LEU A 525 15.32 -3.85 5.37
C LEU A 525 15.07 -5.07 4.45
N LEU A 526 16.13 -5.73 3.98
CA LEU A 526 16.05 -6.92 3.15
C LEU A 526 15.52 -8.14 3.92
N ALA A 527 15.95 -8.33 5.16
CA ALA A 527 15.45 -9.40 6.02
C ALA A 527 13.93 -9.28 6.24
N ALA A 528 13.44 -8.08 6.48
CA ALA A 528 12.01 -7.83 6.63
C ALA A 528 11.21 -8.15 5.36
N ALA A 529 11.78 -7.86 4.16
CA ALA A 529 11.10 -8.04 2.88
C ALA A 529 11.11 -9.48 2.35
N PHE A 530 12.19 -10.24 2.61
CA PHE A 530 12.42 -11.55 1.99
C PHE A 530 12.34 -12.73 2.97
N ASP A 531 11.79 -12.54 4.18
CA ASP A 531 11.70 -13.60 5.22
C ASP A 531 13.04 -14.23 5.62
N LEU A 532 14.15 -13.55 5.37
CA LEU A 532 15.43 -13.93 5.92
C LEU A 532 15.34 -13.78 7.43
N ALA A 533 15.69 -14.82 8.20
CA ALA A 533 15.56 -14.88 9.65
C ALA A 533 15.95 -13.55 10.30
N VAL A 534 15.02 -12.95 11.04
CA VAL A 534 15.24 -11.70 11.75
C VAL A 534 16.43 -11.92 12.68
N VAL A 535 17.53 -11.24 12.42
CA VAL A 535 18.65 -11.20 13.35
C VAL A 535 18.15 -10.52 14.61
N HIS A 536 17.93 -11.30 15.66
CA HIS A 536 17.59 -10.81 16.99
C HIS A 536 18.77 -9.98 17.50
N GLY A 537 18.60 -8.71 17.58
CA GLY A 537 19.55 -7.83 18.25
C GLY A 537 19.78 -6.51 17.54
N THR A 538 19.01 -5.59 17.89
CA THR A 538 19.20 -4.14 18.09
C THR A 538 17.93 -3.41 17.71
N ALA A 539 17.22 -2.98 18.74
CA ALA A 539 16.18 -1.98 18.62
C ALA A 539 16.78 -0.75 17.92
N VAL A 540 16.30 -0.44 16.74
CA VAL A 540 16.56 0.86 16.11
C VAL A 540 15.70 1.86 16.87
N ALA A 541 16.28 2.51 17.89
CA ALA A 541 15.70 3.67 18.52
C ALA A 541 15.57 4.77 17.47
N THR A 542 14.36 5.22 17.23
CA THR A 542 14.01 6.39 16.43
C THR A 542 14.30 7.66 17.19
#